data_44f0cf3e854a4d27e274a3aeb70e22c6
#
_entry.id   44f0cf3e854a4d27e274a3aeb70e22c6
#
_cell.length_a   1.000
_cell.length_b   1.000
_cell.length_c   1.000
_cell.angle_alpha   90.00
_cell.angle_beta   90.00
_cell.angle_gamma   90.00
#
_symmetry.space_group_name_H-M   'P 1'
#
loop_
_entity.id
_entity.type
_entity.pdbx_description
1 polymer ?
#
loop_
_entity_poly.entity_id
_entity_poly.type
_entity_poly.pdbx_seq_one_letter_code
_entity_poly.pdbx_strand_id
1 'polypeptide(L)'
;MFTKAQIDSEKLNPNSTFFKEALASTHEASTLLHLLDNLGKLPAGFNGKVFIPLLSHPNVKIRRLAVKNVGKLKDECFLEKLSTFAGNETDTLTRREAISAIGRMRSEKAIPILTQVLSDADPKVVSQGLRALLCFKGNPEAEEALATLRDHPNEMIREHFENAKTANAKSVVEQSHSKSLDALKNVIVCADVQKMFTLIPDESVHLTFTSPPYYNARDYTIFESYKAYLDFLTAVFKETHRITKEGRFFVLNASPVIVPRISRAHSSKRYAIPYDMHPRLTDMGWEFIDDIVWIKPEYAAKNRNGGFYQHRKPLCYKANSVTESVMVYRKKSDKLIDWNLRQYDDETVETSKVLDEYEKSNAWKINPATDKGHPAVFPTELASRVIQFYSFKGDLIFDPFAGSGTVGRVAMDHERYFLLCEKEPEYVEHMEQTWGTSLLYPSKFKVLSLTDFKCNLTGRW
;
A
#
# COMPACT_ATOMS: atom_id res chain seq x y z
N MET A 1 11.53 36.34 21.53
CA MET A 1 11.56 34.97 20.97
C MET A 1 12.84 34.84 20.15
N PHE A 2 13.63 33.80 20.34
CA PHE A 2 14.90 33.60 19.65
C PHE A 2 14.68 33.26 18.17
N THR A 3 15.50 33.83 17.29
CA THR A 3 15.44 33.49 15.85
C THR A 3 16.14 32.15 15.57
N LYS A 4 15.74 31.46 14.50
CA LYS A 4 16.39 30.21 14.10
C LYS A 4 17.88 30.42 13.79
N ALA A 5 18.22 31.50 13.13
CA ALA A 5 19.63 31.88 12.81
C ALA A 5 20.47 32.04 14.10
N GLN A 6 19.92 32.68 15.13
CA GLN A 6 20.55 32.82 16.43
C GLN A 6 20.76 31.46 17.11
N ILE A 7 19.73 30.59 17.11
CA ILE A 7 19.83 29.23 17.68
C ILE A 7 20.91 28.41 16.94
N ASP A 8 20.96 28.50 15.61
CA ASP A 8 21.93 27.77 14.79
C ASP A 8 23.38 28.27 14.99
N SER A 9 23.58 29.58 15.17
CA SER A 9 24.88 30.16 15.48
C SER A 9 25.37 29.75 16.88
N GLU A 10 24.53 29.88 17.90
CA GLU A 10 24.88 29.57 19.30
C GLU A 10 25.13 28.07 19.53
N LYS A 11 24.42 27.23 18.82
CA LYS A 11 24.60 25.77 18.90
C LYS A 11 25.98 25.31 18.38
N LEU A 12 26.58 26.05 17.45
CA LEU A 12 27.91 25.77 16.90
C LEU A 12 29.07 26.37 17.72
N ASN A 13 28.77 27.24 18.66
CA ASN A 13 29.77 27.86 19.51
C ASN A 13 30.01 26.99 20.76
N PRO A 14 31.18 26.32 20.88
CA PRO A 14 31.45 25.42 21.99
C PRO A 14 31.58 26.13 23.35
N ASN A 15 31.83 27.44 23.35
CA ASN A 15 31.98 28.26 24.55
C ASN A 15 30.68 28.99 24.94
N SER A 16 29.61 28.79 24.21
CA SER A 16 28.34 29.49 24.45
C SER A 16 27.67 29.06 25.76
N THR A 17 27.34 30.01 26.60
CA THR A 17 26.50 29.84 27.79
C THR A 17 25.02 30.00 27.45
N PHE A 18 24.71 30.41 26.22
CA PHE A 18 23.39 30.78 25.76
C PHE A 18 22.29 29.73 26.13
N PHE A 19 22.50 28.46 25.80
CA PHE A 19 21.50 27.42 26.10
C PHE A 19 21.35 27.17 27.58
N LYS A 20 22.43 27.25 28.35
CA LYS A 20 22.38 27.13 29.81
C LYS A 20 21.53 28.24 30.44
N GLU A 21 21.76 29.46 30.00
CA GLU A 21 21.05 30.64 30.49
C GLU A 21 19.61 30.70 29.98
N ALA A 22 19.40 30.52 28.69
CA ALA A 22 18.08 30.57 28.07
C ALA A 22 17.12 29.49 28.60
N LEU A 23 17.60 28.27 28.82
CA LEU A 23 16.79 27.17 29.35
C LEU A 23 16.55 27.27 30.88
N ALA A 24 17.45 27.94 31.62
CA ALA A 24 17.32 28.14 33.05
C ALA A 24 16.47 29.40 33.40
N SER A 25 16.57 30.45 32.61
CA SER A 25 15.97 31.74 32.91
C SER A 25 14.58 31.97 32.31
N THR A 26 14.20 31.16 31.28
CA THR A 26 12.95 31.32 30.57
C THR A 26 11.81 30.58 31.30
N HIS A 27 10.90 31.32 31.91
CA HIS A 27 9.72 30.74 32.56
C HIS A 27 8.52 30.61 31.60
N GLU A 28 8.58 31.21 30.41
CA GLU A 28 7.52 31.15 29.42
C GLU A 28 7.61 29.88 28.58
N ALA A 29 6.61 28.99 28.74
CA ALA A 29 6.57 27.70 28.08
C ALA A 29 6.62 27.80 26.52
N SER A 30 6.03 28.84 25.92
CA SER A 30 6.04 29.07 24.48
C SER A 30 7.46 29.29 23.95
N THR A 31 8.27 30.04 24.64
CA THR A 31 9.66 30.35 24.27
C THR A 31 10.56 29.12 24.45
N LEU A 32 10.37 28.33 25.49
CA LEU A 32 11.08 27.05 25.67
C LEU A 32 10.72 26.03 24.59
N LEU A 33 9.44 25.89 24.26
CA LEU A 33 8.98 25.02 23.17
C LEU A 33 9.60 25.42 21.84
N HIS A 34 9.57 26.72 21.51
CA HIS A 34 10.17 27.24 20.29
C HIS A 34 11.68 26.93 20.22
N LEU A 35 12.41 27.17 21.29
CA LEU A 35 13.86 26.91 21.36
C LEU A 35 14.15 25.42 21.17
N LEU A 36 13.51 24.55 21.93
CA LEU A 36 13.74 23.10 21.88
C LEU A 36 13.36 22.45 20.54
N ASP A 37 12.32 22.93 19.90
CA ASP A 37 11.85 22.38 18.61
C ASP A 37 12.75 22.81 17.44
N ASN A 38 13.33 24.02 17.52
CA ASN A 38 14.18 24.58 16.47
C ASN A 38 15.69 24.19 16.56
N LEU A 39 16.08 23.37 17.54
CA LEU A 39 17.48 22.91 17.68
C LEU A 39 17.99 22.11 16.49
N GLY A 40 17.12 21.39 15.77
CA GLY A 40 17.52 20.59 14.61
C GLY A 40 18.55 19.50 14.99
N LYS A 41 19.58 19.32 14.17
CA LYS A 41 20.73 18.44 14.43
C LYS A 41 21.67 19.13 15.42
N LEU A 42 22.10 18.41 16.45
CA LEU A 42 23.07 18.90 17.43
C LEU A 42 24.50 18.53 17.00
N PRO A 43 25.48 19.41 17.16
CA PRO A 43 26.87 19.12 16.84
C PRO A 43 27.49 18.12 17.81
N ALA A 44 28.56 17.46 17.40
CA ALA A 44 29.35 16.63 18.30
C ALA A 44 29.93 17.51 19.45
N GLY A 45 29.85 16.99 20.68
CA GLY A 45 30.32 17.73 21.86
C GLY A 45 29.34 18.76 22.43
N PHE A 46 28.12 18.86 21.89
CA PHE A 46 27.09 19.72 22.48
C PHE A 46 26.80 19.29 23.94
N ASN A 47 26.79 20.27 24.85
CA ASN A 47 26.52 19.99 26.27
C ASN A 47 25.06 19.63 26.55
N GLY A 48 24.71 18.35 26.46
CA GLY A 48 23.37 17.85 26.69
C GLY A 48 22.86 17.97 28.14
N LYS A 49 23.72 18.26 29.12
CA LYS A 49 23.33 18.43 30.52
C LYS A 49 22.33 19.59 30.71
N VAL A 50 22.30 20.53 29.75
CA VAL A 50 21.34 21.65 29.76
C VAL A 50 19.88 21.20 29.65
N PHE A 51 19.62 20.01 29.09
CA PHE A 51 18.27 19.46 28.96
C PHE A 51 17.78 18.72 30.20
N ILE A 52 18.68 18.30 31.09
CA ILE A 52 18.32 17.44 32.24
C ILE A 52 17.31 18.08 33.19
N PRO A 53 17.43 19.38 33.56
CA PRO A 53 16.42 20.02 34.42
C PRO A 53 15.00 20.03 33.80
N LEU A 54 14.93 20.03 32.46
CA LEU A 54 13.66 20.07 31.73
C LEU A 54 12.92 18.73 31.72
N LEU A 55 13.56 17.64 32.10
CA LEU A 55 12.90 16.34 32.25
C LEU A 55 11.85 16.34 33.38
N SER A 56 11.97 17.24 34.36
CA SER A 56 10.99 17.41 35.45
C SER A 56 10.03 18.57 35.22
N HIS A 57 10.01 19.16 34.03
CA HIS A 57 9.17 20.32 33.75
C HIS A 57 7.67 19.96 33.77
N PRO A 58 6.76 20.80 34.33
CA PRO A 58 5.33 20.48 34.40
C PRO A 58 4.67 20.31 33.02
N ASN A 59 5.12 21.03 32.00
CA ASN A 59 4.62 20.90 30.65
C ASN A 59 5.18 19.66 29.94
N VAL A 60 4.29 18.73 29.61
CA VAL A 60 4.59 17.45 28.94
C VAL A 60 5.37 17.64 27.61
N LYS A 61 5.00 18.62 26.82
CA LYS A 61 5.65 18.88 25.52
C LYS A 61 7.10 19.30 25.69
N ILE A 62 7.41 20.07 26.74
CA ILE A 62 8.79 20.48 27.08
C ILE A 62 9.59 19.24 27.50
N ARG A 63 9.06 18.39 28.40
CA ARG A 63 9.72 17.14 28.78
C ARG A 63 10.04 16.27 27.57
N ARG A 64 9.05 16.10 26.67
CA ARG A 64 9.22 15.31 25.45
C ARG A 64 10.30 15.87 24.51
N LEU A 65 10.33 17.18 24.28
CA LEU A 65 11.36 17.81 23.46
C LEU A 65 12.73 17.76 24.09
N ALA A 66 12.84 17.86 25.42
CA ALA A 66 14.08 17.67 26.15
C ALA A 66 14.64 16.26 25.93
N VAL A 67 13.82 15.23 26.15
CA VAL A 67 14.17 13.82 25.89
C VAL A 67 14.60 13.62 24.45
N LYS A 68 13.83 14.14 23.47
CA LYS A 68 14.15 14.04 22.04
C LYS A 68 15.55 14.62 21.74
N ASN A 69 15.89 15.76 22.32
CA ASN A 69 17.16 16.42 22.10
C ASN A 69 18.32 15.69 22.80
N VAL A 70 18.12 15.16 24.00
CA VAL A 70 19.11 14.26 24.66
C VAL A 70 19.37 13.04 23.76
N GLY A 71 18.34 12.41 23.22
CA GLY A 71 18.48 11.24 22.34
C GLY A 71 19.22 11.52 21.03
N LYS A 72 19.24 12.77 20.51
CA LYS A 72 20.02 13.16 19.33
C LYS A 72 21.54 13.12 19.58
N LEU A 73 21.96 13.28 20.81
CA LEU A 73 23.39 13.26 21.19
C LEU A 73 23.98 11.86 21.15
N LYS A 74 23.16 10.82 21.33
CA LYS A 74 23.57 9.39 21.38
C LYS A 74 24.66 9.13 22.42
N ASP A 75 24.68 9.89 23.50
CA ASP A 75 25.69 9.82 24.55
C ASP A 75 25.19 8.93 25.69
N GLU A 76 25.93 7.87 25.95
CA GLU A 76 25.63 6.87 26.97
C GLU A 76 25.56 7.47 28.40
N CYS A 77 26.24 8.61 28.64
CA CYS A 77 26.24 9.23 29.99
C CYS A 77 24.81 9.68 30.43
N PHE A 78 23.86 9.75 29.52
CA PHE A 78 22.47 10.07 29.82
C PHE A 78 21.56 8.84 30.02
N LEU A 79 22.08 7.62 29.87
CA LEU A 79 21.31 6.38 29.90
C LEU A 79 20.55 6.20 31.22
N GLU A 80 21.23 6.33 32.35
CA GLU A 80 20.63 6.18 33.68
C GLU A 80 19.50 7.22 33.91
N LYS A 81 19.77 8.47 33.51
CA LYS A 81 18.78 9.56 33.65
C LYS A 81 17.54 9.33 32.82
N LEU A 82 17.71 8.87 31.55
CA LEU A 82 16.58 8.55 30.70
C LEU A 82 15.84 7.29 31.13
N SER A 83 16.55 6.29 31.70
CA SER A 83 15.92 5.10 32.28
C SER A 83 15.00 5.47 33.43
N THR A 84 15.56 6.21 34.41
CA THR A 84 14.77 6.70 35.56
C THR A 84 13.56 7.55 35.10
N PHE A 85 13.79 8.42 34.13
CA PHE A 85 12.72 9.25 33.57
C PHE A 85 11.63 8.40 32.91
N ALA A 86 11.99 7.41 32.08
CA ALA A 86 11.04 6.55 31.38
C ALA A 86 10.19 5.73 32.36
N GLY A 87 10.76 5.28 33.48
CA GLY A 87 10.03 4.54 34.53
C GLY A 87 9.00 5.39 35.29
N ASN A 88 9.21 6.69 35.37
CA ASN A 88 8.36 7.62 36.13
C ASN A 88 7.43 8.47 35.26
N GLU A 89 7.61 8.49 33.94
CA GLU A 89 6.80 9.33 33.03
C GLU A 89 5.42 8.72 32.78
N THR A 90 4.39 9.49 33.04
CA THR A 90 2.99 9.07 32.90
C THR A 90 2.44 9.30 31.49
N ASP A 91 2.97 10.29 30.76
CA ASP A 91 2.57 10.54 29.37
C ASP A 91 3.18 9.53 28.42
N THR A 92 2.35 8.71 27.81
CA THR A 92 2.76 7.62 26.92
C THR A 92 3.63 8.10 25.75
N LEU A 93 3.33 9.23 25.13
CA LEU A 93 4.10 9.75 24.00
C LEU A 93 5.51 10.15 24.43
N THR A 94 5.64 10.76 25.60
CA THR A 94 6.91 11.18 26.19
C THR A 94 7.71 9.98 26.64
N ARG A 95 7.06 8.97 27.25
CA ARG A 95 7.69 7.70 27.63
C ARG A 95 8.23 6.96 26.39
N ARG A 96 7.46 6.89 25.31
CA ARG A 96 7.93 6.31 24.03
C ARG A 96 9.14 7.03 23.46
N GLU A 97 9.17 8.38 23.52
CA GLU A 97 10.33 9.15 23.09
C GLU A 97 11.58 8.83 23.93
N ALA A 98 11.42 8.61 25.24
CA ALA A 98 12.51 8.22 26.13
C ALA A 98 13.09 6.84 25.73
N ILE A 99 12.24 5.86 25.49
CA ILE A 99 12.65 4.54 25.02
C ILE A 99 13.35 4.63 23.65
N SER A 100 12.83 5.46 22.75
CA SER A 100 13.49 5.73 21.48
C SER A 100 14.86 6.38 21.66
N ALA A 101 15.01 7.31 22.60
CA ALA A 101 16.27 7.96 22.91
C ALA A 101 17.31 6.97 23.47
N ILE A 102 16.88 6.08 24.39
CA ILE A 102 17.69 5.01 24.94
C ILE A 102 18.20 4.06 23.83
N GLY A 103 17.32 3.61 22.94
CA GLY A 103 17.69 2.75 21.81
C GLY A 103 18.69 3.40 20.83
N ARG A 104 18.60 4.72 20.63
CA ARG A 104 19.53 5.48 19.77
C ARG A 104 20.96 5.54 20.31
N MET A 105 21.18 5.34 21.60
CA MET A 105 22.51 5.30 22.21
C MET A 105 23.31 4.07 21.80
N ARG A 106 22.64 2.97 21.41
CA ARG A 106 23.25 1.70 20.99
C ARG A 106 24.28 1.14 21.98
N SER A 107 24.12 1.44 23.25
CA SER A 107 24.90 0.87 24.32
C SER A 107 24.28 -0.46 24.79
N GLU A 108 25.06 -1.51 24.94
CA GLU A 108 24.59 -2.81 25.47
C GLU A 108 24.00 -2.69 26.88
N LYS A 109 24.43 -1.70 27.66
CA LYS A 109 23.85 -1.38 28.98
C LYS A 109 22.36 -0.97 28.88
N ALA A 110 21.87 -0.63 27.68
CA ALA A 110 20.46 -0.35 27.47
C ALA A 110 19.59 -1.61 27.36
N ILE A 111 20.18 -2.79 27.09
CA ILE A 111 19.43 -4.03 26.84
C ILE A 111 18.55 -4.40 28.04
N PRO A 112 19.04 -4.45 29.29
CA PRO A 112 18.18 -4.78 30.43
C PRO A 112 17.05 -3.78 30.65
N ILE A 113 17.29 -2.50 30.38
CA ILE A 113 16.27 -1.42 30.47
C ILE A 113 15.19 -1.64 29.41
N LEU A 114 15.59 -1.89 28.17
CA LEU A 114 14.68 -2.12 27.04
C LEU A 114 13.89 -3.43 27.20
N THR A 115 14.50 -4.45 27.83
CA THR A 115 13.81 -5.71 28.14
C THR A 115 12.65 -5.48 29.11
N GLN A 116 12.85 -4.68 30.17
CA GLN A 116 11.78 -4.34 31.12
C GLN A 116 10.61 -3.63 30.42
N VAL A 117 10.89 -2.83 29.39
CA VAL A 117 9.87 -2.11 28.61
C VAL A 117 8.94 -3.07 27.85
N LEU A 118 9.37 -4.30 27.55
CA LEU A 118 8.52 -5.27 26.85
C LEU A 118 7.32 -5.74 27.69
N SER A 119 7.32 -5.47 29.00
CA SER A 119 6.19 -5.73 29.90
C SER A 119 5.33 -4.49 30.18
N ASP A 120 5.50 -3.39 29.43
CA ASP A 120 4.67 -2.18 29.59
C ASP A 120 3.21 -2.46 29.23
N ALA A 121 2.29 -1.85 29.98
CA ALA A 121 0.86 -1.98 29.75
C ALA A 121 0.40 -1.37 28.42
N ASP A 122 1.15 -0.41 27.86
CA ASP A 122 0.84 0.22 26.57
C ASP A 122 1.58 -0.51 25.42
N PRO A 123 0.84 -1.17 24.51
CA PRO A 123 1.41 -1.87 23.36
C PRO A 123 2.31 -1.00 22.47
N LYS A 124 2.07 0.31 22.44
CA LYS A 124 2.90 1.25 21.68
C LYS A 124 4.26 1.49 22.33
N VAL A 125 4.33 1.42 23.64
CA VAL A 125 5.59 1.46 24.40
C VAL A 125 6.38 0.16 24.17
N VAL A 126 5.70 -0.99 24.26
CA VAL A 126 6.28 -2.31 23.95
C VAL A 126 6.85 -2.32 22.52
N SER A 127 6.10 -1.86 21.53
CA SER A 127 6.57 -1.75 20.14
C SER A 127 7.83 -0.88 20.02
N GLN A 128 7.95 0.17 20.82
CA GLN A 128 9.15 1.02 20.81
C GLN A 128 10.35 0.31 21.44
N GLY A 129 10.12 -0.46 22.51
CA GLY A 129 11.13 -1.33 23.13
C GLY A 129 11.65 -2.39 22.15
N LEU A 130 10.73 -3.08 21.48
CA LEU A 130 11.04 -4.04 20.41
C LEU A 130 11.94 -3.42 19.34
N ARG A 131 11.54 -2.27 18.78
CA ARG A 131 12.34 -1.57 17.77
C ARG A 131 13.73 -1.17 18.26
N ALA A 132 13.86 -0.80 19.52
CA ALA A 132 15.14 -0.45 20.13
C ALA A 132 16.04 -1.68 20.31
N LEU A 133 15.49 -2.82 20.77
CA LEU A 133 16.22 -4.08 20.93
C LEU A 133 16.68 -4.66 19.59
N LEU A 134 15.93 -4.50 18.52
CA LEU A 134 16.34 -4.92 17.18
C LEU A 134 17.62 -4.26 16.66
N CYS A 135 18.08 -3.17 17.28
CA CYS A 135 19.38 -2.57 16.96
C CYS A 135 20.57 -3.37 17.50
N PHE A 136 20.35 -4.35 18.39
CA PHE A 136 21.39 -5.18 19.04
C PHE A 136 21.43 -6.59 18.43
N LYS A 137 21.49 -6.67 17.08
CA LYS A 137 21.54 -7.95 16.36
C LYS A 137 22.74 -8.80 16.80
N GLY A 138 22.49 -10.09 17.02
CA GLY A 138 23.52 -11.04 17.44
C GLY A 138 23.87 -10.96 18.92
N ASN A 139 23.23 -10.09 19.71
CA ASN A 139 23.36 -10.09 21.15
C ASN A 139 22.37 -11.10 21.77
N PRO A 140 22.82 -12.16 22.50
CA PRO A 140 21.95 -13.21 23.00
C PRO A 140 20.87 -12.70 23.96
N GLU A 141 21.18 -11.74 24.82
CA GLU A 141 20.23 -11.20 25.82
C GLU A 141 19.09 -10.43 25.10
N ALA A 142 19.41 -9.67 24.03
CA ALA A 142 18.43 -8.96 23.24
C ALA A 142 17.53 -9.92 22.44
N GLU A 143 18.11 -11.01 21.91
CA GLU A 143 17.36 -12.03 21.17
C GLU A 143 16.42 -12.82 22.08
N GLU A 144 16.88 -13.18 23.29
CA GLU A 144 16.06 -13.83 24.30
C GLU A 144 14.89 -12.94 24.74
N ALA A 145 15.19 -11.67 25.03
CA ALA A 145 14.17 -10.70 25.38
C ALA A 145 13.11 -10.55 24.28
N LEU A 146 13.53 -10.45 23.02
CA LEU A 146 12.62 -10.37 21.88
C LEU A 146 11.77 -11.63 21.72
N ALA A 147 12.33 -12.82 22.02
CA ALA A 147 11.60 -14.08 21.90
C ALA A 147 10.37 -14.16 22.82
N THR A 148 10.34 -13.43 23.93
CA THR A 148 9.18 -13.35 24.85
C THR A 148 7.94 -12.76 24.18
N LEU A 149 8.11 -11.99 23.09
CA LEU A 149 7.01 -11.34 22.37
C LEU A 149 6.28 -12.26 21.39
N ARG A 150 6.75 -13.49 21.18
CA ARG A 150 6.13 -14.47 20.26
C ARG A 150 4.65 -14.70 20.60
N ASP A 151 4.37 -14.87 21.89
CA ASP A 151 3.03 -15.20 22.39
C ASP A 151 2.37 -14.01 23.10
N HIS A 152 2.78 -12.79 22.75
CA HIS A 152 2.25 -11.58 23.36
C HIS A 152 0.74 -11.46 23.11
N PRO A 153 -0.10 -11.09 24.10
CA PRO A 153 -1.56 -11.06 23.96
C PRO A 153 -2.05 -10.08 22.89
N ASN A 154 -1.30 -9.01 22.63
CA ASN A 154 -1.64 -8.04 21.61
C ASN A 154 -1.13 -8.47 20.22
N GLU A 155 -2.04 -8.61 19.25
CA GLU A 155 -1.77 -9.04 17.87
C GLU A 155 -0.74 -8.17 17.17
N MET A 156 -0.85 -6.84 17.29
CA MET A 156 0.09 -5.89 16.66
C MET A 156 1.55 -6.13 17.12
N ILE A 157 1.76 -6.54 18.39
CA ILE A 157 3.10 -6.84 18.88
C ILE A 157 3.62 -8.13 18.27
N ARG A 158 2.79 -9.19 18.18
CA ARG A 158 3.17 -10.44 17.53
C ARG A 158 3.53 -10.21 16.06
N GLU A 159 2.72 -9.44 15.33
CA GLU A 159 3.01 -9.09 13.94
C GLU A 159 4.32 -8.30 13.79
N HIS A 160 4.55 -7.31 14.66
CA HIS A 160 5.81 -6.55 14.64
C HIS A 160 7.03 -7.44 14.92
N PHE A 161 6.89 -8.42 15.81
CA PHE A 161 7.95 -9.36 16.12
C PHE A 161 8.23 -10.31 14.94
N GLU A 162 7.21 -10.91 14.32
CA GLU A 162 7.38 -11.78 13.16
C GLU A 162 7.94 -11.02 11.95
N ASN A 163 7.44 -9.83 11.67
CA ASN A 163 7.96 -8.99 10.59
C ASN A 163 9.43 -8.60 10.80
N ALA A 164 9.86 -8.44 12.05
CA ALA A 164 11.26 -8.13 12.38
C ALA A 164 12.22 -9.30 12.12
N LYS A 165 11.76 -10.55 12.29
CA LYS A 165 12.54 -11.75 11.97
C LYS A 165 12.74 -11.91 10.47
N THR A 166 11.68 -11.72 9.69
CA THR A 166 11.68 -11.93 8.24
C THR A 166 12.49 -10.85 7.49
N ALA A 167 12.53 -9.62 8.02
CA ALA A 167 13.32 -8.52 7.47
C ALA A 167 14.85 -8.78 7.44
N ASN A 168 15.33 -9.85 8.09
CA ASN A 168 16.75 -10.18 8.16
C ASN A 168 17.22 -11.21 7.12
N ALA A 169 16.32 -11.81 6.33
CA ALA A 169 16.72 -12.67 5.24
C ALA A 169 17.48 -11.83 4.20
N LYS A 170 18.77 -12.12 3.97
CA LYS A 170 19.55 -11.50 2.89
C LYS A 170 18.78 -11.72 1.60
N SER A 171 18.34 -10.66 0.94
CA SER A 171 17.68 -10.73 -0.34
C SER A 171 18.64 -11.30 -1.39
N VAL A 172 18.51 -12.58 -1.70
CA VAL A 172 19.10 -13.14 -2.91
C VAL A 172 18.36 -12.50 -4.07
N VAL A 173 19.08 -11.89 -5.01
CA VAL A 173 18.50 -11.37 -6.24
C VAL A 173 18.07 -12.59 -7.09
N GLU A 174 16.78 -12.82 -7.19
CA GLU A 174 16.21 -13.86 -8.05
C GLU A 174 15.95 -13.23 -9.43
N GLN A 175 16.93 -13.37 -10.34
CA GLN A 175 16.83 -12.80 -11.70
C GLN A 175 15.56 -13.22 -12.47
N SER A 176 14.91 -14.30 -12.07
CA SER A 176 13.64 -14.76 -12.66
C SER A 176 12.45 -13.86 -12.27
N HIS A 177 12.53 -13.13 -11.16
CA HIS A 177 11.41 -12.36 -10.62
C HIS A 177 11.01 -11.18 -11.52
N SER A 178 11.98 -10.49 -12.13
CA SER A 178 11.74 -9.38 -13.07
C SER A 178 11.43 -9.83 -14.52
N LYS A 179 11.52 -11.13 -14.83
CA LYS A 179 11.35 -11.65 -16.18
C LYS A 179 9.98 -12.29 -16.38
N SER A 180 9.43 -12.16 -17.56
CA SER A 180 8.20 -12.84 -18.00
C SER A 180 8.51 -13.87 -19.06
N LEU A 181 7.72 -14.95 -19.11
CA LEU A 181 7.79 -15.95 -20.18
C LEU A 181 7.37 -15.31 -21.50
N ASP A 182 8.21 -15.48 -22.54
CA ASP A 182 7.95 -14.87 -23.85
C ASP A 182 6.64 -15.36 -24.49
N ALA A 183 6.25 -16.58 -24.21
CA ALA A 183 4.98 -17.14 -24.68
C ALA A 183 3.72 -16.46 -24.08
N LEU A 184 3.87 -15.70 -23.01
CA LEU A 184 2.77 -14.94 -22.36
C LEU A 184 2.72 -13.48 -22.80
N LYS A 185 3.78 -12.98 -23.45
CA LYS A 185 3.92 -11.56 -23.78
C LYS A 185 3.06 -11.15 -24.98
N ASN A 186 2.24 -10.12 -24.76
CA ASN A 186 1.40 -9.50 -25.79
C ASN A 186 0.45 -10.50 -26.46
N VAL A 187 -0.28 -11.26 -25.63
CA VAL A 187 -1.21 -12.29 -26.08
C VAL A 187 -2.63 -11.96 -25.63
N ILE A 188 -3.57 -12.07 -26.54
CA ILE A 188 -5.01 -12.07 -26.29
C ILE A 188 -5.50 -13.51 -26.49
N VAL A 189 -6.17 -14.07 -25.47
CA VAL A 189 -6.74 -15.43 -25.54
C VAL A 189 -8.24 -15.35 -25.55
N CYS A 190 -8.87 -15.85 -26.62
CA CYS A 190 -10.33 -16.03 -26.70
C CYS A 190 -10.71 -17.32 -25.97
N ALA A 191 -11.07 -17.21 -24.67
CA ALA A 191 -11.38 -18.37 -23.85
C ALA A 191 -12.13 -18.02 -22.56
N ASP A 192 -12.71 -19.04 -21.93
CA ASP A 192 -13.08 -18.95 -20.52
C ASP A 192 -11.82 -18.90 -19.65
N VAL A 193 -11.73 -17.89 -18.80
CA VAL A 193 -10.55 -17.63 -17.97
C VAL A 193 -10.22 -18.79 -17.02
N GLN A 194 -11.23 -19.50 -16.49
CA GLN A 194 -10.99 -20.65 -15.63
C GLN A 194 -10.27 -21.80 -16.36
N LYS A 195 -10.54 -21.98 -17.65
CA LYS A 195 -9.80 -22.92 -18.48
C LYS A 195 -8.40 -22.43 -18.80
N MET A 196 -8.25 -21.15 -19.08
CA MET A 196 -6.95 -20.55 -19.40
C MET A 196 -5.97 -20.63 -18.21
N PHE A 197 -6.42 -20.44 -16.99
CA PHE A 197 -5.58 -20.53 -15.79
C PHE A 197 -4.83 -21.85 -15.66
N THR A 198 -5.41 -22.96 -16.13
CA THR A 198 -4.75 -24.28 -16.06
C THR A 198 -3.47 -24.36 -16.88
N LEU A 199 -3.28 -23.43 -17.81
CA LEU A 199 -2.14 -23.35 -18.70
C LEU A 199 -1.06 -22.37 -18.24
N ILE A 200 -1.42 -21.40 -17.38
CA ILE A 200 -0.49 -20.36 -16.92
C ILE A 200 0.30 -20.89 -15.73
N PRO A 201 1.66 -20.86 -15.80
CA PRO A 201 2.50 -21.26 -14.67
C PRO A 201 2.32 -20.36 -13.45
N ASP A 202 2.66 -20.89 -12.28
CA ASP A 202 2.73 -20.13 -11.04
C ASP A 202 3.71 -18.97 -11.20
N GLU A 203 3.45 -17.88 -10.48
CA GLU A 203 4.36 -16.72 -10.37
C GLU A 203 4.85 -16.17 -11.73
N SER A 204 3.94 -16.06 -12.70
CA SER A 204 4.22 -15.58 -14.06
C SER A 204 3.88 -14.11 -14.26
N VAL A 205 2.95 -13.54 -13.47
CA VAL A 205 2.33 -12.23 -13.67
C VAL A 205 2.82 -11.23 -12.62
N HIS A 206 3.11 -10.00 -13.05
CA HIS A 206 3.58 -8.93 -12.14
C HIS A 206 2.44 -8.07 -11.61
N LEU A 207 1.46 -7.76 -12.43
CA LEU A 207 0.27 -7.00 -12.05
C LEU A 207 -0.96 -7.59 -12.72
N THR A 208 -1.99 -7.86 -11.94
CA THR A 208 -3.34 -8.04 -12.49
C THR A 208 -4.14 -6.77 -12.23
N PHE A 209 -4.71 -6.21 -13.29
CA PHE A 209 -5.67 -5.11 -13.18
C PHE A 209 -6.92 -5.46 -13.96
N THR A 210 -8.07 -5.46 -13.28
CA THR A 210 -9.32 -5.90 -13.89
C THR A 210 -10.56 -5.24 -13.30
N SER A 211 -11.62 -5.21 -14.10
CA SER A 211 -12.99 -4.94 -13.66
C SER A 211 -13.86 -6.13 -14.06
N PRO A 212 -14.24 -7.00 -13.10
CA PRO A 212 -14.99 -8.20 -13.43
C PRO A 212 -16.40 -7.86 -13.94
N PRO A 213 -17.06 -8.79 -14.66
CA PRO A 213 -18.45 -8.62 -15.02
C PRO A 213 -19.31 -8.40 -13.78
N TYR A 214 -20.14 -7.38 -13.77
CA TYR A 214 -20.98 -7.06 -12.61
C TYR A 214 -22.21 -7.97 -12.53
N TYR A 215 -22.54 -8.37 -11.30
CA TYR A 215 -23.65 -9.28 -10.99
C TYR A 215 -24.96 -8.87 -11.69
N ASN A 216 -25.44 -9.69 -12.63
CA ASN A 216 -26.70 -9.52 -13.39
C ASN A 216 -26.89 -8.10 -13.97
N ALA A 217 -25.80 -7.40 -14.29
CA ALA A 217 -25.86 -6.07 -14.87
C ALA A 217 -25.97 -6.10 -16.40
N ARG A 218 -25.74 -7.25 -17.03
CA ARG A 218 -25.77 -7.49 -18.47
C ARG A 218 -26.33 -8.88 -18.77
N ASP A 219 -26.84 -9.08 -19.98
CA ASP A 219 -27.46 -10.33 -20.42
C ASP A 219 -26.50 -11.52 -20.43
N TYR A 220 -25.20 -11.25 -20.64
CA TYR A 220 -24.12 -12.27 -20.61
C TYR A 220 -23.56 -12.55 -19.20
N THR A 221 -24.08 -11.90 -18.15
CA THR A 221 -23.61 -12.04 -16.76
C THR A 221 -24.69 -12.53 -15.81
N ILE A 222 -25.51 -13.48 -16.28
CA ILE A 222 -26.61 -14.05 -15.47
C ILE A 222 -26.05 -15.16 -14.59
N PHE A 223 -26.11 -14.95 -13.29
CA PHE A 223 -25.78 -15.93 -12.26
C PHE A 223 -27.04 -16.36 -11.50
N GLU A 224 -27.13 -17.62 -11.13
CA GLU A 224 -28.26 -18.17 -10.37
C GLU A 224 -28.49 -17.46 -9.05
N SER A 225 -27.42 -17.03 -8.39
CA SER A 225 -27.48 -16.30 -7.12
C SER A 225 -26.27 -15.38 -6.95
N TYR A 226 -26.42 -14.40 -6.07
CA TYR A 226 -25.30 -13.52 -5.70
C TYR A 226 -24.15 -14.31 -5.06
N LYS A 227 -24.46 -15.35 -4.30
CA LYS A 227 -23.45 -16.27 -3.76
C LYS A 227 -22.68 -16.96 -4.88
N ALA A 228 -23.36 -17.51 -5.89
CA ALA A 228 -22.71 -18.15 -7.03
C ALA A 228 -21.79 -17.19 -7.80
N TYR A 229 -22.19 -15.92 -7.95
CA TYR A 229 -21.34 -14.89 -8.51
C TYR A 229 -20.08 -14.63 -7.68
N LEU A 230 -20.23 -14.48 -6.35
CA LEU A 230 -19.07 -14.27 -5.48
C LEU A 230 -18.15 -15.50 -5.47
N ASP A 231 -18.70 -16.70 -5.51
CA ASP A 231 -17.93 -17.95 -5.56
C ASP A 231 -17.16 -18.08 -6.88
N PHE A 232 -17.76 -17.67 -8.00
CA PHE A 232 -17.07 -17.56 -9.29
C PHE A 232 -15.88 -16.60 -9.22
N LEU A 233 -16.08 -15.38 -8.73
CA LEU A 233 -15.00 -14.41 -8.57
C LEU A 233 -13.90 -14.91 -7.61
N THR A 234 -14.31 -15.60 -6.54
CA THR A 234 -13.40 -16.23 -5.59
C THR A 234 -12.48 -17.26 -6.29
N ALA A 235 -13.05 -18.10 -7.15
CA ALA A 235 -12.27 -19.08 -7.91
C ALA A 235 -11.27 -18.40 -8.88
N VAL A 236 -11.72 -17.37 -9.61
CA VAL A 236 -10.87 -16.59 -10.51
C VAL A 236 -9.74 -15.89 -9.75
N PHE A 237 -10.02 -15.24 -8.64
CA PHE A 237 -9.02 -14.48 -7.89
C PHE A 237 -8.07 -15.36 -7.07
N LYS A 238 -8.46 -16.60 -6.76
CA LYS A 238 -7.57 -17.62 -6.21
C LYS A 238 -6.50 -18.03 -7.24
N GLU A 239 -6.90 -18.27 -8.47
CA GLU A 239 -5.96 -18.55 -9.56
C GLU A 239 -5.10 -17.34 -9.91
N THR A 240 -5.68 -16.12 -9.88
CA THR A 240 -4.93 -14.88 -10.00
C THR A 240 -3.83 -14.79 -8.94
N HIS A 241 -4.13 -15.17 -7.69
CA HIS A 241 -3.13 -15.21 -6.62
C HIS A 241 -2.01 -16.21 -6.92
N ARG A 242 -2.34 -17.41 -7.42
CA ARG A 242 -1.36 -18.44 -7.78
C ARG A 242 -0.38 -17.92 -8.84
N ILE A 243 -0.90 -17.34 -9.93
CA ILE A 243 -0.07 -16.87 -11.04
C ILE A 243 0.65 -15.55 -10.78
N THR A 244 0.24 -14.78 -9.77
CA THR A 244 0.92 -13.53 -9.40
C THR A 244 2.23 -13.83 -8.69
N LYS A 245 3.30 -13.15 -9.08
CA LYS A 245 4.63 -13.26 -8.47
C LYS A 245 4.62 -12.77 -7.02
N GLU A 246 5.53 -13.30 -6.21
CA GLU A 246 5.66 -12.94 -4.80
C GLU A 246 5.77 -11.42 -4.59
N GLY A 247 4.97 -10.89 -3.67
CA GLY A 247 4.99 -9.47 -3.32
C GLY A 247 4.51 -8.51 -4.41
N ARG A 248 3.92 -9.04 -5.52
CA ARG A 248 3.38 -8.25 -6.63
C ARG A 248 1.88 -8.01 -6.46
N PHE A 249 1.28 -7.24 -7.35
CA PHE A 249 0.03 -6.56 -7.12
C PHE A 249 -1.17 -7.12 -7.89
N PHE A 250 -2.32 -7.03 -7.27
CA PHE A 250 -3.64 -7.23 -7.87
C PHE A 250 -4.49 -5.98 -7.59
N VAL A 251 -5.03 -5.38 -8.62
CA VAL A 251 -5.90 -4.21 -8.54
C VAL A 251 -7.28 -4.56 -9.10
N LEU A 252 -8.29 -4.43 -8.26
CA LEU A 252 -9.69 -4.75 -8.57
C LEU A 252 -10.51 -3.47 -8.66
N ASN A 253 -11.01 -3.13 -9.85
CA ASN A 253 -12.01 -2.08 -9.98
C ASN A 253 -13.41 -2.67 -9.85
N ALA A 254 -14.14 -2.29 -8.83
CA ALA A 254 -15.48 -2.77 -8.56
C ALA A 254 -16.38 -1.70 -7.94
N SER A 255 -17.68 -1.84 -8.13
CA SER A 255 -18.66 -0.97 -7.49
C SER A 255 -19.86 -1.76 -6.98
N PRO A 256 -20.61 -1.23 -6.01
CA PRO A 256 -21.89 -1.80 -5.64
C PRO A 256 -22.86 -1.78 -6.83
N VAL A 257 -23.56 -2.88 -7.03
CA VAL A 257 -24.57 -3.02 -8.09
C VAL A 257 -25.95 -2.78 -7.54
N ILE A 258 -26.76 -1.98 -8.27
CA ILE A 258 -28.16 -1.72 -7.95
C ILE A 258 -29.03 -2.57 -8.85
N VAL A 259 -29.81 -3.46 -8.26
CA VAL A 259 -30.89 -4.14 -8.95
C VAL A 259 -32.16 -3.31 -8.77
N PRO A 260 -32.75 -2.79 -9.86
CA PRO A 260 -33.95 -1.96 -9.79
C PRO A 260 -35.13 -2.74 -9.21
N ARG A 261 -36.09 -2.02 -8.65
CA ARG A 261 -37.36 -2.62 -8.20
C ARG A 261 -38.18 -3.10 -9.40
N ILE A 262 -38.84 -4.24 -9.26
CA ILE A 262 -39.74 -4.81 -10.27
C ILE A 262 -41.02 -3.98 -10.38
N SER A 263 -41.53 -3.45 -9.27
CA SER A 263 -42.74 -2.62 -9.21
C SER A 263 -42.66 -1.60 -8.06
N ARG A 264 -43.67 -0.73 -7.96
CA ARG A 264 -43.77 0.26 -6.87
C ARG A 264 -43.92 -0.40 -5.48
N ALA A 265 -44.38 -1.65 -5.42
CA ALA A 265 -44.54 -2.43 -4.19
C ALA A 265 -43.22 -3.07 -3.70
N HIS A 266 -42.16 -3.06 -4.51
CA HIS A 266 -40.88 -3.69 -4.21
C HIS A 266 -39.78 -2.65 -3.99
N SER A 267 -38.83 -2.95 -3.11
CA SER A 267 -37.62 -2.13 -2.92
C SER A 267 -36.55 -2.53 -3.93
N SER A 268 -35.73 -1.56 -4.37
CA SER A 268 -34.47 -1.86 -5.06
C SER A 268 -33.47 -2.47 -4.07
N LYS A 269 -32.64 -3.41 -4.55
CA LYS A 269 -31.58 -4.02 -3.75
C LYS A 269 -30.20 -3.55 -4.22
N ARG A 270 -29.28 -3.31 -3.28
CA ARG A 270 -27.88 -3.04 -3.58
C ARG A 270 -27.04 -4.21 -3.12
N TYR A 271 -26.13 -4.66 -3.98
CA TYR A 271 -25.13 -5.68 -3.69
C TYR A 271 -23.79 -5.00 -3.52
N ALA A 272 -23.16 -5.20 -2.37
CA ALA A 272 -21.96 -4.50 -1.95
C ALA A 272 -20.67 -5.24 -2.37
N ILE A 273 -20.52 -5.50 -3.67
CA ILE A 273 -19.47 -6.36 -4.24
C ILE A 273 -18.07 -6.08 -3.67
N PRO A 274 -17.56 -4.83 -3.62
CA PRO A 274 -16.22 -4.56 -3.08
C PRO A 274 -16.05 -5.07 -1.65
N TYR A 275 -17.05 -4.83 -0.80
CA TYR A 275 -17.02 -5.19 0.61
C TYR A 275 -17.20 -6.68 0.85
N ASP A 276 -18.01 -7.36 0.03
CA ASP A 276 -18.23 -8.80 0.12
C ASP A 276 -17.04 -9.61 -0.44
N MET A 277 -16.26 -9.01 -1.35
CA MET A 277 -15.04 -9.63 -1.90
C MET A 277 -13.81 -9.42 -1.01
N HIS A 278 -13.72 -8.32 -0.27
CA HIS A 278 -12.55 -8.01 0.56
C HIS A 278 -12.16 -9.15 1.54
N PRO A 279 -13.05 -9.69 2.40
CA PRO A 279 -12.67 -10.79 3.29
C PRO A 279 -12.24 -12.04 2.53
N ARG A 280 -12.88 -12.35 1.40
CA ARG A 280 -12.51 -13.50 0.57
C ARG A 280 -11.09 -13.37 -0.01
N LEU A 281 -10.70 -12.14 -0.40
CA LEU A 281 -9.36 -11.85 -0.92
C LEU A 281 -8.31 -11.98 0.18
N THR A 282 -8.56 -11.43 1.36
CA THR A 282 -7.63 -11.53 2.49
C THR A 282 -7.44 -12.98 2.95
N ASP A 283 -8.50 -13.80 2.95
CA ASP A 283 -8.44 -15.22 3.27
C ASP A 283 -7.61 -16.04 2.26
N MET A 284 -7.50 -15.57 1.00
CA MET A 284 -6.64 -16.18 -0.03
C MET A 284 -5.16 -15.84 0.12
N GLY A 285 -4.79 -14.90 0.99
CA GLY A 285 -3.42 -14.42 1.14
C GLY A 285 -3.11 -13.12 0.41
N TRP A 286 -4.13 -12.38 -0.02
CA TRP A 286 -3.95 -11.01 -0.47
C TRP A 286 -3.85 -10.05 0.72
N GLU A 287 -2.81 -9.21 0.75
CA GLU A 287 -2.64 -8.12 1.71
C GLU A 287 -3.29 -6.86 1.15
N PHE A 288 -4.23 -6.27 1.90
CA PHE A 288 -4.86 -5.02 1.50
C PHE A 288 -3.89 -3.85 1.66
N ILE A 289 -3.72 -3.07 0.59
CA ILE A 289 -2.80 -1.92 0.56
C ILE A 289 -3.57 -0.62 0.60
N ASP A 290 -4.58 -0.44 -0.29
CA ASP A 290 -5.36 0.80 -0.36
C ASP A 290 -6.71 0.57 -1.05
N ASP A 291 -7.65 1.49 -0.82
CA ASP A 291 -8.88 1.67 -1.61
C ASP A 291 -8.84 3.05 -2.25
N ILE A 292 -8.57 3.08 -3.54
CA ILE A 292 -8.59 4.29 -4.35
C ILE A 292 -10.01 4.50 -4.84
N VAL A 293 -10.59 5.66 -4.52
CA VAL A 293 -11.95 6.01 -4.93
C VAL A 293 -11.90 6.72 -6.27
N TRP A 294 -12.30 6.04 -7.34
CA TRP A 294 -12.52 6.69 -8.62
C TRP A 294 -13.84 7.46 -8.59
N ILE A 295 -13.76 8.80 -8.71
CA ILE A 295 -14.88 9.73 -8.67
C ILE A 295 -15.21 10.16 -10.09
N LYS A 296 -16.43 9.83 -10.52
CA LYS A 296 -17.00 10.22 -11.82
C LYS A 296 -17.83 11.50 -11.68
N PRO A 297 -17.96 12.33 -12.73
CA PRO A 297 -18.90 13.45 -12.73
C PRO A 297 -20.33 12.98 -12.46
N GLU A 298 -21.15 13.83 -11.84
CA GLU A 298 -22.52 13.46 -11.47
C GLU A 298 -23.40 13.08 -12.69
N TYR A 299 -23.14 13.67 -13.84
CA TYR A 299 -23.87 13.34 -15.07
C TYR A 299 -23.65 11.88 -15.53
N ALA A 300 -22.58 11.22 -15.09
CA ALA A 300 -22.29 9.83 -15.41
C ALA A 300 -23.12 8.83 -14.60
N ALA A 301 -23.84 9.27 -13.57
CA ALA A 301 -24.72 8.39 -12.81
C ALA A 301 -25.90 7.92 -13.66
N LYS A 302 -26.02 6.60 -13.86
CA LYS A 302 -27.10 6.00 -14.66
C LYS A 302 -28.48 6.20 -14.03
N ASN A 303 -28.57 6.19 -12.70
CA ASN A 303 -29.80 6.33 -11.93
C ASN A 303 -29.78 7.65 -11.16
N ARG A 304 -30.19 8.73 -11.81
CA ARG A 304 -30.28 10.06 -11.19
C ARG A 304 -31.51 10.14 -10.30
N ASN A 305 -31.32 10.13 -8.98
CA ASN A 305 -32.39 10.24 -7.99
C ASN A 305 -32.67 11.68 -7.56
N GLY A 306 -31.78 12.63 -7.90
CA GLY A 306 -31.82 14.00 -7.39
C GLY A 306 -33.02 14.88 -7.83
N GLY A 307 -33.78 14.45 -8.86
CA GLY A 307 -34.93 15.16 -9.36
C GLY A 307 -36.28 14.82 -8.68
N PHE A 308 -36.32 13.78 -7.83
CA PHE A 308 -37.56 13.31 -7.24
C PHE A 308 -37.78 13.91 -5.85
N TYR A 309 -38.98 14.48 -5.58
CA TYR A 309 -39.35 15.00 -4.26
C TYR A 309 -39.19 13.99 -3.11
N GLN A 310 -39.35 12.71 -3.41
CA GLN A 310 -39.18 11.63 -2.43
C GLN A 310 -37.74 11.50 -1.93
N HIS A 311 -36.74 11.90 -2.72
CA HIS A 311 -35.34 11.91 -2.34
C HIS A 311 -35.05 12.83 -1.12
N ARG A 312 -35.84 13.88 -0.93
CA ARG A 312 -35.69 14.86 0.16
C ARG A 312 -36.39 14.44 1.45
N LYS A 313 -37.18 13.38 1.43
CA LYS A 313 -37.86 12.87 2.63
C LYS A 313 -36.88 12.08 3.50
N PRO A 314 -36.93 12.22 4.84
CA PRO A 314 -36.19 11.34 5.73
C PRO A 314 -36.42 9.87 5.36
N LEU A 315 -35.37 9.03 5.47
CA LEU A 315 -35.35 7.60 5.12
C LEU A 315 -35.49 7.29 3.62
N CYS A 316 -35.79 8.27 2.76
CA CYS A 316 -35.95 8.08 1.31
C CYS A 316 -34.70 8.50 0.53
N TYR A 317 -33.66 9.02 1.20
CA TYR A 317 -32.43 9.46 0.53
C TYR A 317 -31.70 8.29 -0.13
N LYS A 318 -31.40 8.43 -1.41
CA LYS A 318 -30.57 7.52 -2.19
C LYS A 318 -29.59 8.36 -3.01
N ALA A 319 -28.32 8.31 -2.65
CA ALA A 319 -27.27 9.02 -3.38
C ALA A 319 -27.13 8.50 -4.81
N ASN A 320 -26.75 9.37 -5.74
CA ASN A 320 -26.27 8.97 -7.06
C ASN A 320 -24.94 8.25 -6.90
N SER A 321 -24.81 7.05 -7.50
CA SER A 321 -23.55 6.30 -7.49
C SER A 321 -22.61 6.88 -8.56
N VAL A 322 -21.67 7.70 -8.11
CA VAL A 322 -20.64 8.32 -8.96
C VAL A 322 -19.23 7.83 -8.62
N THR A 323 -19.11 6.86 -7.72
CA THR A 323 -17.82 6.33 -7.30
C THR A 323 -17.69 4.85 -7.62
N GLU A 324 -16.47 4.42 -7.90
CA GLU A 324 -16.05 3.01 -7.91
C GLU A 324 -14.83 2.84 -7.01
N SER A 325 -14.68 1.67 -6.41
CA SER A 325 -13.52 1.28 -5.64
C SER A 325 -12.48 0.65 -6.55
N VAL A 326 -11.27 1.19 -6.53
CA VAL A 326 -10.08 0.60 -7.14
C VAL A 326 -9.25 0.03 -5.99
N MET A 327 -9.55 -1.20 -5.63
CA MET A 327 -9.01 -1.88 -4.46
C MET A 327 -7.63 -2.45 -4.81
N VAL A 328 -6.61 -2.05 -4.06
CA VAL A 328 -5.23 -2.45 -4.29
C VAL A 328 -4.84 -3.51 -3.29
N TYR A 329 -4.35 -4.63 -3.80
CA TYR A 329 -3.86 -5.76 -3.03
C TYR A 329 -2.45 -6.12 -3.43
N ARG A 330 -1.69 -6.68 -2.50
CA ARG A 330 -0.37 -7.26 -2.72
C ARG A 330 -0.42 -8.75 -2.35
N LYS A 331 0.22 -9.60 -3.14
CA LYS A 331 0.43 -11.00 -2.73
C LYS A 331 1.25 -11.00 -1.46
N LYS A 332 0.70 -11.54 -0.36
CA LYS A 332 1.35 -11.53 0.96
C LYS A 332 2.72 -12.16 0.87
N SER A 333 3.70 -11.49 1.42
CA SER A 333 5.10 -11.89 1.40
C SER A 333 5.77 -11.39 2.68
N ASP A 334 6.75 -12.14 3.16
CA ASP A 334 7.64 -11.72 4.23
C ASP A 334 8.70 -10.69 3.77
N LYS A 335 8.78 -10.48 2.45
CA LYS A 335 9.72 -9.54 1.81
C LYS A 335 9.11 -8.14 1.74
N LEU A 336 9.91 -7.12 2.04
CA LEU A 336 9.51 -5.72 1.91
C LEU A 336 9.35 -5.31 0.43
N ILE A 337 8.60 -4.22 0.17
CA ILE A 337 8.45 -3.66 -1.19
C ILE A 337 9.80 -3.34 -1.83
N ASP A 338 10.79 -2.86 -1.05
CA ASP A 338 12.15 -2.61 -1.52
C ASP A 338 12.85 -3.85 -2.09
N TRP A 339 12.43 -5.05 -1.69
CA TRP A 339 12.95 -6.28 -2.28
C TRP A 339 12.57 -6.38 -3.77
N ASN A 340 11.33 -6.04 -4.12
CA ASN A 340 10.88 -6.01 -5.52
C ASN A 340 11.69 -5.00 -6.35
N LEU A 341 11.98 -3.81 -5.81
CA LEU A 341 12.82 -2.81 -6.47
C LEU A 341 14.21 -3.36 -6.82
N ARG A 342 14.80 -4.15 -5.93
CA ARG A 342 16.15 -4.74 -6.10
C ARG A 342 16.20 -5.89 -7.13
N GLN A 343 15.06 -6.34 -7.63
CA GLN A 343 15.01 -7.38 -8.70
C GLN A 343 15.24 -6.77 -10.09
N TYR A 344 15.23 -5.45 -10.20
CA TYR A 344 15.41 -4.70 -11.44
C TYR A 344 16.75 -3.97 -11.42
N ASP A 345 17.30 -3.68 -12.61
CA ASP A 345 18.43 -2.79 -12.76
C ASP A 345 18.03 -1.32 -12.49
N ASP A 346 19.03 -0.48 -12.18
CA ASP A 346 18.80 0.92 -11.82
C ASP A 346 18.16 1.71 -12.99
N GLU A 347 18.45 1.37 -14.24
CA GLU A 347 17.89 2.02 -15.43
C GLU A 347 16.40 1.71 -15.56
N THR A 348 15.99 0.46 -15.39
CA THR A 348 14.58 0.06 -15.39
C THR A 348 13.81 0.76 -14.27
N VAL A 349 14.37 0.82 -13.07
CA VAL A 349 13.74 1.51 -11.93
C VAL A 349 13.61 3.00 -12.22
N GLU A 350 14.66 3.66 -12.70
CA GLU A 350 14.66 5.10 -12.98
C GLU A 350 13.69 5.48 -14.10
N THR A 351 13.71 4.74 -15.21
CA THR A 351 12.84 5.00 -16.36
C THR A 351 11.37 4.61 -16.13
N SER A 352 11.08 3.80 -15.11
CA SER A 352 9.71 3.44 -14.71
C SER A 352 9.07 4.44 -13.77
N LYS A 353 9.79 5.46 -13.30
CA LYS A 353 9.22 6.49 -12.42
C LYS A 353 8.06 7.21 -13.09
N VAL A 354 7.02 7.45 -12.31
CA VAL A 354 5.88 8.23 -12.77
C VAL A 354 6.27 9.71 -12.77
N LEU A 355 6.22 10.34 -13.95
CA LEU A 355 6.58 11.74 -14.14
C LEU A 355 5.35 12.66 -14.20
N ASP A 356 4.16 12.09 -14.41
CA ASP A 356 2.91 12.83 -14.46
C ASP A 356 2.53 13.37 -13.08
N GLU A 357 1.96 14.59 -13.06
CA GLU A 357 1.41 15.19 -11.85
C GLU A 357 0.00 14.66 -11.57
N TYR A 358 -0.09 13.50 -10.91
CA TYR A 358 -1.35 12.95 -10.44
C TYR A 358 -1.69 13.41 -9.01
N GLU A 359 -2.99 13.30 -8.63
CA GLU A 359 -3.43 13.59 -7.28
C GLU A 359 -2.69 12.69 -6.26
N LYS A 360 -2.22 13.31 -5.17
CA LYS A 360 -1.54 12.59 -4.07
C LYS A 360 -2.52 11.89 -3.12
N SER A 361 -3.83 12.18 -3.27
CA SER A 361 -4.88 11.54 -2.49
C SER A 361 -5.37 10.28 -3.19
N ASN A 362 -5.99 9.37 -2.43
CA ASN A 362 -6.66 8.20 -2.98
C ASN A 362 -8.06 8.50 -3.57
N ALA A 363 -8.38 9.77 -3.83
CA ALA A 363 -9.62 10.21 -4.47
C ALA A 363 -9.31 10.72 -5.88
N TRP A 364 -9.47 9.85 -6.89
CA TRP A 364 -9.14 10.15 -8.27
C TRP A 364 -10.35 10.63 -9.05
N LYS A 365 -10.30 11.87 -9.55
CA LYS A 365 -11.35 12.48 -10.38
C LYS A 365 -11.04 12.22 -11.84
N ILE A 366 -11.64 11.18 -12.42
CA ILE A 366 -11.40 10.75 -13.79
C ILE A 366 -12.73 10.66 -14.53
N ASN A 367 -12.80 11.23 -15.72
CA ASN A 367 -13.99 11.14 -16.57
C ASN A 367 -14.19 9.69 -17.08
N PRO A 368 -15.43 9.18 -17.12
CA PRO A 368 -15.71 7.89 -17.69
C PRO A 368 -15.39 7.88 -19.19
N ALA A 369 -14.90 6.76 -19.68
CA ALA A 369 -14.74 6.53 -21.11
C ALA A 369 -16.06 6.04 -21.73
N THR A 370 -16.20 6.25 -23.03
CA THR A 370 -17.25 5.68 -23.87
C THR A 370 -16.59 5.00 -25.06
N ASP A 371 -16.95 3.76 -25.30
CA ASP A 371 -16.55 3.01 -26.50
C ASP A 371 -17.81 2.58 -27.26
N LYS A 372 -17.79 2.68 -28.60
CA LYS A 372 -18.91 2.27 -29.44
C LYS A 372 -19.07 0.75 -29.51
N GLY A 373 -17.97 0.01 -29.29
CA GLY A 373 -17.94 -1.45 -29.36
C GLY A 373 -18.17 -2.15 -28.02
N HIS A 374 -17.94 -1.45 -26.87
CA HIS A 374 -18.10 -2.05 -25.56
C HIS A 374 -18.79 -1.10 -24.58
N PRO A 375 -19.87 -1.55 -23.91
CA PRO A 375 -20.73 -0.65 -23.11
C PRO A 375 -20.19 -0.31 -21.71
N ALA A 376 -19.09 -0.92 -21.26
CA ALA A 376 -18.54 -0.74 -19.93
C ALA A 376 -17.00 -0.75 -19.96
N VAL A 377 -16.43 0.35 -20.44
CA VAL A 377 -14.97 0.54 -20.54
C VAL A 377 -14.52 1.46 -19.43
N PHE A 378 -13.47 1.07 -18.70
CA PHE A 378 -12.84 2.04 -17.82
C PHE A 378 -11.86 2.94 -18.58
N PRO A 379 -11.65 4.18 -18.10
CA PRO A 379 -10.85 5.16 -18.82
C PRO A 379 -9.39 4.73 -19.00
N THR A 380 -8.81 5.10 -20.14
CA THR A 380 -7.37 4.97 -20.39
C THR A 380 -6.53 5.60 -19.28
N GLU A 381 -6.95 6.76 -18.77
CA GLU A 381 -6.28 7.45 -17.67
C GLU A 381 -6.25 6.62 -16.39
N LEU A 382 -7.36 5.95 -16.03
CA LEU A 382 -7.39 5.06 -14.87
C LEU A 382 -6.42 3.90 -15.03
N ALA A 383 -6.42 3.26 -16.21
CA ALA A 383 -5.51 2.16 -16.51
C ALA A 383 -4.05 2.62 -16.51
N SER A 384 -3.76 3.82 -17.06
CA SER A 384 -2.44 4.41 -17.09
C SER A 384 -1.88 4.62 -15.68
N ARG A 385 -2.65 5.23 -14.79
CA ARG A 385 -2.25 5.45 -13.40
C ARG A 385 -1.96 4.13 -12.67
N VAL A 386 -2.86 3.15 -12.78
CA VAL A 386 -2.67 1.85 -12.11
C VAL A 386 -1.43 1.13 -12.64
N ILE A 387 -1.25 1.06 -13.95
CA ILE A 387 -0.12 0.37 -14.58
C ILE A 387 1.20 1.03 -14.20
N GLN A 388 1.29 2.35 -14.25
CA GLN A 388 2.50 3.08 -13.90
C GLN A 388 2.86 2.94 -12.42
N PHE A 389 1.88 3.03 -11.50
CA PHE A 389 2.16 2.97 -10.07
C PHE A 389 2.48 1.57 -9.54
N TYR A 390 1.98 0.51 -10.19
CA TYR A 390 2.08 -0.86 -9.66
C TYR A 390 2.90 -1.82 -10.52
N SER A 391 3.60 -1.31 -11.56
CA SER A 391 4.48 -2.13 -12.41
C SER A 391 5.70 -1.37 -12.93
N PHE A 392 6.73 -2.12 -13.33
CA PHE A 392 7.91 -1.59 -14.02
C PHE A 392 7.80 -1.82 -15.53
N LYS A 393 8.58 -1.07 -16.32
CA LYS A 393 8.75 -1.35 -17.75
C LYS A 393 9.24 -2.80 -17.93
N GLY A 394 8.67 -3.50 -18.92
CA GLY A 394 8.96 -4.93 -19.16
C GLY A 394 8.16 -5.90 -18.29
N ASP A 395 7.37 -5.44 -17.32
CA ASP A 395 6.48 -6.31 -16.55
C ASP A 395 5.32 -6.86 -17.38
N LEU A 396 4.82 -8.03 -16.99
CA LEU A 396 3.61 -8.64 -17.58
C LEU A 396 2.37 -8.22 -16.77
N ILE A 397 1.44 -7.59 -17.47
CA ILE A 397 0.14 -7.15 -16.94
C ILE A 397 -0.94 -8.13 -17.38
N PHE A 398 -1.77 -8.59 -16.48
CA PHE A 398 -2.85 -9.53 -16.77
C PHE A 398 -4.23 -8.88 -16.56
N ASP A 399 -5.15 -9.15 -17.48
CA ASP A 399 -6.58 -8.87 -17.29
C ASP A 399 -7.41 -10.12 -17.64
N PRO A 400 -8.02 -10.78 -16.64
CA PRO A 400 -8.86 -11.96 -16.85
C PRO A 400 -10.21 -11.68 -17.51
N PHE A 401 -10.62 -10.41 -17.62
CA PHE A 401 -11.91 -9.96 -18.18
C PHE A 401 -11.71 -8.75 -19.08
N ALA A 402 -10.95 -8.96 -20.15
CA ALA A 402 -10.33 -7.88 -20.93
C ALA A 402 -11.32 -6.93 -21.63
N GLY A 403 -12.53 -7.39 -21.97
CA GLY A 403 -13.53 -6.58 -22.66
C GLY A 403 -12.97 -5.96 -23.95
N SER A 404 -12.89 -4.62 -24.01
CA SER A 404 -12.31 -3.89 -25.14
C SER A 404 -10.78 -3.83 -25.15
N GLY A 405 -10.09 -4.45 -24.15
CA GLY A 405 -8.65 -4.54 -24.09
C GLY A 405 -7.93 -3.28 -23.59
N THR A 406 -8.59 -2.38 -22.91
CA THR A 406 -7.98 -1.13 -22.42
C THR A 406 -6.69 -1.36 -21.63
N VAL A 407 -6.65 -2.38 -20.76
CA VAL A 407 -5.46 -2.71 -19.97
C VAL A 407 -4.28 -3.08 -20.88
N GLY A 408 -4.48 -3.93 -21.87
CA GLY A 408 -3.42 -4.35 -22.77
C GLY A 408 -2.88 -3.22 -23.63
N ARG A 409 -3.75 -2.38 -24.17
CA ARG A 409 -3.34 -1.22 -24.95
C ARG A 409 -2.49 -0.26 -24.11
N VAL A 410 -2.96 0.08 -22.92
CA VAL A 410 -2.24 0.98 -22.02
C VAL A 410 -0.94 0.37 -21.53
N ALA A 411 -0.89 -0.95 -21.32
CA ALA A 411 0.35 -1.64 -20.99
C ALA A 411 1.41 -1.45 -22.10
N MET A 412 1.04 -1.61 -23.37
CA MET A 412 1.94 -1.35 -24.50
C MET A 412 2.39 0.12 -24.56
N ASP A 413 1.47 1.07 -24.35
CA ASP A 413 1.77 2.51 -24.37
C ASP A 413 2.84 2.87 -23.34
N HIS A 414 2.88 2.13 -22.22
CA HIS A 414 3.83 2.33 -21.14
C HIS A 414 5.01 1.32 -21.16
N GLU A 415 5.26 0.65 -22.26
CA GLU A 415 6.38 -0.32 -22.39
C GLU A 415 6.28 -1.51 -21.42
N ARG A 416 5.06 -1.97 -21.12
CA ARG A 416 4.79 -3.22 -20.40
C ARG A 416 4.24 -4.24 -21.39
N TYR A 417 4.41 -5.52 -21.06
CA TYR A 417 3.76 -6.61 -21.77
C TYR A 417 2.38 -6.87 -21.18
N PHE A 418 1.51 -7.49 -21.96
CA PHE A 418 0.19 -7.87 -21.48
C PHE A 418 -0.16 -9.31 -21.80
N LEU A 419 -1.06 -9.87 -21.01
CA LEU A 419 -1.79 -11.11 -21.25
C LEU A 419 -3.27 -10.82 -20.99
N LEU A 420 -4.12 -11.00 -21.99
CA LEU A 420 -5.55 -10.74 -21.88
C LEU A 420 -6.35 -12.01 -22.08
N CYS A 421 -7.41 -12.17 -21.30
CA CYS A 421 -8.43 -13.18 -21.50
C CYS A 421 -9.77 -12.55 -21.72
N GLU A 422 -10.45 -12.92 -22.80
CA GLU A 422 -11.82 -12.50 -23.08
C GLU A 422 -12.61 -13.71 -23.59
N LYS A 423 -13.81 -13.89 -23.04
CA LYS A 423 -14.67 -15.02 -23.38
C LYS A 423 -15.47 -14.78 -24.64
N GLU A 424 -15.92 -13.54 -24.86
CA GLU A 424 -16.80 -13.19 -25.95
C GLU A 424 -16.00 -12.89 -27.23
N PRO A 425 -16.16 -13.70 -28.30
CA PRO A 425 -15.40 -13.53 -29.54
C PRO A 425 -15.54 -12.14 -30.17
N GLU A 426 -16.72 -11.53 -30.06
CA GLU A 426 -17.01 -10.21 -30.60
C GLU A 426 -16.08 -9.11 -30.03
N TYR A 427 -15.74 -9.20 -28.74
CA TYR A 427 -14.79 -8.28 -28.12
C TYR A 427 -13.34 -8.55 -28.54
N VAL A 428 -12.99 -9.80 -28.72
CA VAL A 428 -11.68 -10.18 -29.25
C VAL A 428 -11.49 -9.67 -30.67
N GLU A 429 -12.47 -9.89 -31.56
CA GLU A 429 -12.47 -9.36 -32.92
C GLU A 429 -12.40 -7.82 -32.93
N HIS A 430 -13.13 -7.15 -32.04
CA HIS A 430 -13.06 -5.69 -31.90
C HIS A 430 -11.63 -5.22 -31.50
N MET A 431 -10.97 -5.89 -30.56
CA MET A 431 -9.59 -5.60 -30.20
C MET A 431 -8.66 -5.78 -31.40
N GLU A 432 -8.78 -6.90 -32.12
CA GLU A 432 -7.94 -7.22 -33.29
C GLU A 432 -8.11 -6.17 -34.39
N GLN A 433 -9.33 -5.80 -34.72
CA GLN A 433 -9.63 -4.80 -35.74
C GLN A 433 -9.11 -3.40 -35.34
N THR A 434 -9.36 -3.01 -34.08
CA THR A 434 -9.02 -1.66 -33.61
C THR A 434 -7.50 -1.47 -33.46
N TRP A 435 -6.80 -2.50 -32.96
CA TRP A 435 -5.35 -2.42 -32.75
C TRP A 435 -4.54 -2.78 -34.00
N GLY A 436 -5.02 -3.73 -34.80
CA GLY A 436 -4.36 -4.15 -36.04
C GLY A 436 -4.28 -3.09 -37.13
N THR A 437 -5.22 -2.14 -37.12
CA THR A 437 -5.21 -0.98 -38.02
C THR A 437 -4.41 0.22 -37.50
N SER A 438 -3.94 0.15 -36.26
CA SER A 438 -3.16 1.22 -35.65
C SER A 438 -1.72 1.23 -36.19
N LEU A 439 -1.29 2.37 -36.71
CA LEU A 439 0.12 2.60 -37.11
C LEU A 439 1.10 2.49 -35.92
N LEU A 440 0.59 2.60 -34.69
CA LEU A 440 1.41 2.51 -33.46
C LEU A 440 1.74 1.07 -33.04
N TYR A 441 0.91 0.08 -33.48
CA TYR A 441 1.02 -1.30 -33.01
C TYR A 441 1.08 -2.35 -34.15
N PRO A 442 1.79 -2.11 -35.26
CA PRO A 442 1.81 -3.09 -36.35
C PRO A 442 2.40 -4.42 -35.86
N SER A 443 1.57 -5.46 -35.79
CA SER A 443 1.99 -6.86 -35.52
C SER A 443 2.64 -7.11 -34.14
N LYS A 444 2.32 -6.32 -33.11
CA LYS A 444 2.97 -6.45 -31.78
C LYS A 444 2.26 -7.41 -30.82
N PHE A 445 1.18 -8.05 -31.23
CA PHE A 445 0.42 -8.96 -30.36
C PHE A 445 -0.09 -10.18 -31.14
N LYS A 446 -0.47 -11.20 -30.39
CA LYS A 446 -1.07 -12.44 -30.93
C LYS A 446 -2.49 -12.59 -30.40
N VAL A 447 -3.41 -13.01 -31.26
CA VAL A 447 -4.76 -13.46 -30.89
C VAL A 447 -4.80 -14.97 -31.04
N LEU A 448 -5.10 -15.68 -29.96
CA LEU A 448 -5.01 -17.14 -29.88
C LEU A 448 -6.30 -17.75 -29.34
N SER A 449 -6.70 -18.90 -29.89
CA SER A 449 -7.66 -19.77 -29.22
C SER A 449 -7.00 -20.43 -28.00
N LEU A 450 -7.78 -21.05 -27.13
CA LEU A 450 -7.22 -21.79 -25.98
C LEU A 450 -6.26 -22.92 -26.42
N THR A 451 -6.56 -23.58 -27.54
CA THR A 451 -5.71 -24.65 -28.11
C THR A 451 -4.41 -24.08 -28.62
N ASP A 452 -4.44 -23.00 -29.38
CA ASP A 452 -3.27 -22.33 -29.91
C ASP A 452 -2.41 -21.74 -28.78
N PHE A 453 -3.03 -21.21 -27.74
CA PHE A 453 -2.32 -20.75 -26.55
C PHE A 453 -1.55 -21.88 -25.87
N LYS A 454 -2.14 -23.07 -25.75
CA LYS A 454 -1.45 -24.26 -25.24
C LYS A 454 -0.25 -24.61 -26.10
N CYS A 455 -0.39 -24.61 -27.45
CA CYS A 455 0.70 -24.85 -28.38
C CYS A 455 1.81 -23.79 -28.25
N ASN A 456 1.43 -22.51 -28.11
CA ASN A 456 2.37 -21.41 -27.94
C ASN A 456 3.23 -21.56 -26.66
N LEU A 457 2.65 -22.08 -25.57
CA LEU A 457 3.36 -22.34 -24.32
C LEU A 457 4.33 -23.54 -24.41
N THR A 458 3.97 -24.56 -25.18
CA THR A 458 4.78 -25.80 -25.30
C THR A 458 5.81 -25.78 -26.44
N GLY A 459 5.80 -24.71 -27.24
CA GLY A 459 6.64 -24.60 -28.43
C GLY A 459 6.31 -25.65 -29.54
N ARG A 460 5.10 -26.22 -29.48
CA ARG A 460 4.61 -27.22 -30.46
C ARG A 460 3.54 -26.53 -31.32
N TRP A 461 3.96 -26.12 -32.53
CA TRP A 461 3.09 -25.60 -33.59
C TRP A 461 2.87 -26.67 -34.65
#